data_9ce211fe1cf1c33611e727f3016b1cce
#
_entry.id   9ce211fe1cf1c33611e727f3016b1cce
#
_cell.length_a   1.000
_cell.length_b   1.000
_cell.length_c   1.000
_cell.angle_alpha   90.00
_cell.angle_beta   90.00
_cell.angle_gamma   90.00
#
_symmetry.space_group_name_H-M   'P 1'
#
loop_
_entity.id
_entity.type
_entity.pdbx_description
1 polymer ?
#
loop_
_entity_poly.entity_id
_entity_poly.type
_entity_poly.pdbx_seq_one_letter_code
_entity_poly.pdbx_strand_id
1 'polypeptide(L)'
;MNRLWGAAIAAVTAGAMAVSGGSAAAADGAIAGVDVSNWTGAVDWGAVTSGGGKFAFVQATEGVDYRNQRYEEQFGGALAAGLVRGAYHFAQPHESDGAAQAEFFLLNGGAWKSDGWTLPGVLDLEDNPYKDRNGKNSCYGLSPADMVTWIKGFTDRYRQETGRRAIIYTTTSWWRACTGDSAAFKANPLWLARWGADPGELPKGWKRHTFWQSAEKGALPGGQNTFNGTQDELEELANPPAEITVAGQARSRTRYTVTVSNTGPHPVTRIKVTGRAYGGQRVVQAPGCSFSGTAVRCEIAEIGRGQKATLSFTTRPRSAKGTVGLRFTVGSVRLTLSAS
;
A
#
# COMPACT_ATOMS: atom_id res chain seq x y z
N MET A 1 -11.82 24.36 84.79
CA MET A 1 -11.68 25.43 83.77
C MET A 1 -11.53 24.75 82.44
N ASN A 2 -12.64 24.44 81.79
CA ASN A 2 -12.67 23.77 80.50
C ASN A 2 -12.90 24.79 79.36
N ARG A 3 -11.99 24.91 78.45
CA ARG A 3 -12.20 25.64 77.21
C ARG A 3 -12.52 24.67 76.12
N LEU A 4 -13.73 24.71 75.65
CA LEU A 4 -14.20 24.05 74.45
C LEU A 4 -13.73 24.83 73.20
N TRP A 5 -13.05 24.17 72.30
CA TRP A 5 -12.72 24.71 70.95
C TRP A 5 -13.69 24.07 69.96
N GLY A 6 -14.54 24.88 69.37
CA GLY A 6 -15.42 24.48 68.30
C GLY A 6 -14.67 24.37 66.99
N ALA A 7 -14.75 23.19 66.35
CA ALA A 7 -14.23 22.94 65.03
C ALA A 7 -15.30 23.33 63.98
N ALA A 8 -14.99 24.32 63.15
CA ALA A 8 -15.81 24.66 62.01
C ALA A 8 -15.51 23.67 60.85
N ILE A 9 -16.53 22.92 60.47
CA ILE A 9 -16.45 22.03 59.28
C ILE A 9 -16.78 22.85 58.06
N ALA A 10 -15.78 23.14 57.22
CA ALA A 10 -15.99 23.70 55.88
C ALA A 10 -16.37 22.55 54.92
N ALA A 11 -17.59 22.56 54.44
CA ALA A 11 -18.03 21.65 53.38
C ALA A 11 -17.43 22.12 52.05
N VAL A 12 -16.46 21.36 51.52
CA VAL A 12 -15.94 21.51 50.16
C VAL A 12 -16.88 20.71 49.22
N THR A 13 -17.71 21.44 48.48
CA THR A 13 -18.44 20.88 47.33
C THR A 13 -17.48 20.62 46.19
N ALA A 14 -17.15 19.33 46.00
CA ALA A 14 -16.43 18.89 44.81
C ALA A 14 -17.34 19.04 43.58
N GLY A 15 -17.11 20.09 42.81
CA GLY A 15 -17.69 20.23 41.46
C GLY A 15 -17.06 19.19 40.55
N ALA A 16 -17.81 18.17 40.15
CA ALA A 16 -17.43 17.25 39.12
C ALA A 16 -17.39 18.03 37.80
N MET A 17 -16.21 18.42 37.34
CA MET A 17 -16.01 18.82 35.95
C MET A 17 -16.11 17.56 35.11
N ALA A 18 -17.21 17.40 34.40
CA ALA A 18 -17.32 16.44 33.31
C ALA A 18 -16.34 16.89 32.22
N VAL A 19 -15.19 16.23 32.15
CA VAL A 19 -14.34 16.31 30.97
C VAL A 19 -15.08 15.58 29.87
N SER A 20 -15.82 16.34 29.04
CA SER A 20 -16.32 15.83 27.78
C SER A 20 -15.09 15.52 26.93
N GLY A 21 -14.71 14.24 26.90
CA GLY A 21 -13.77 13.70 25.93
C GLY A 21 -14.38 13.92 24.55
N GLY A 22 -14.05 15.03 23.91
CA GLY A 22 -14.35 15.26 22.53
C GLY A 22 -13.56 14.24 21.73
N SER A 23 -14.21 13.18 21.23
CA SER A 23 -13.70 12.41 20.12
C SER A 23 -13.42 13.42 19.00
N ALA A 24 -12.18 13.58 18.60
CA ALA A 24 -11.87 14.31 17.38
C ALA A 24 -12.62 13.61 16.26
N ALA A 25 -13.72 14.19 15.80
CA ALA A 25 -14.40 13.73 14.60
C ALA A 25 -13.37 13.80 13.49
N ALA A 26 -13.16 12.69 12.76
CA ALA A 26 -12.42 12.69 11.52
C ALA A 26 -12.97 13.83 10.66
N ALA A 27 -12.09 14.61 10.03
CA ALA A 27 -12.51 15.66 9.11
C ALA A 27 -13.46 15.02 8.09
N ASP A 28 -14.58 15.69 7.78
CA ASP A 28 -15.60 15.20 6.85
C ASP A 28 -14.91 14.68 5.58
N GLY A 29 -14.95 13.36 5.35
CA GLY A 29 -14.36 12.68 4.21
C GLY A 29 -13.05 11.92 4.47
N ALA A 30 -12.42 11.99 5.64
CA ALA A 30 -11.23 11.21 5.96
C ALA A 30 -11.58 9.72 6.21
N ILE A 31 -10.85 8.81 5.55
CA ILE A 31 -11.06 7.37 5.68
C ILE A 31 -10.37 6.86 6.95
N ALA A 32 -11.17 6.34 7.88
CA ALA A 32 -10.68 5.80 9.14
C ALA A 32 -10.07 4.40 9.00
N GLY A 33 -9.09 4.08 9.83
CA GLY A 33 -8.50 2.76 9.94
C GLY A 33 -7.77 2.59 11.26
N VAL A 34 -7.19 1.41 11.44
CA VAL A 34 -6.50 1.06 12.69
C VAL A 34 -5.11 0.48 12.42
N ASP A 35 -4.23 0.57 13.39
CA ASP A 35 -3.05 -0.27 13.47
C ASP A 35 -3.10 -1.15 14.72
N VAL A 36 -2.59 -2.38 14.58
CA VAL A 36 -2.61 -3.39 15.64
C VAL A 36 -1.31 -4.18 15.68
N SER A 37 -0.98 -4.70 16.84
CA SER A 37 0.19 -5.53 17.09
C SER A 37 -0.16 -6.72 17.99
N ASN A 38 0.84 -7.52 18.33
CA ASN A 38 0.67 -8.57 19.33
C ASN A 38 0.12 -8.02 20.69
N TRP A 39 0.49 -6.79 21.04
CA TRP A 39 0.05 -6.13 22.27
C TRP A 39 -1.44 -5.76 22.27
N THR A 40 -2.03 -5.59 21.10
CA THR A 40 -3.47 -5.35 20.96
C THR A 40 -4.29 -6.59 21.34
N GLY A 41 -3.70 -7.79 21.22
CA GLY A 41 -4.40 -9.05 21.46
C GLY A 41 -5.36 -9.41 20.33
N ALA A 42 -6.46 -10.08 20.68
CA ALA A 42 -7.54 -10.36 19.75
C ALA A 42 -8.26 -9.06 19.36
N VAL A 43 -8.56 -8.89 18.07
CA VAL A 43 -9.19 -7.68 17.53
C VAL A 43 -10.63 -7.96 17.15
N ASP A 44 -11.56 -7.15 17.62
CA ASP A 44 -12.95 -7.15 17.15
C ASP A 44 -13.04 -6.38 15.82
N TRP A 45 -12.85 -7.08 14.71
CA TRP A 45 -12.91 -6.50 13.37
C TRP A 45 -14.33 -6.04 12.99
N GLY A 46 -15.37 -6.64 13.61
CA GLY A 46 -16.75 -6.18 13.46
C GLY A 46 -16.94 -4.78 14.08
N ALA A 47 -16.34 -4.53 15.24
CA ALA A 47 -16.33 -3.19 15.84
C ALA A 47 -15.55 -2.18 14.98
N VAL A 48 -14.42 -2.58 14.34
CA VAL A 48 -13.69 -1.69 13.43
C VAL A 48 -14.56 -1.29 12.24
N THR A 49 -15.20 -2.25 11.57
CA THR A 49 -16.02 -1.95 10.38
C THR A 49 -17.29 -1.20 10.69
N SER A 50 -17.99 -1.56 11.76
CA SER A 50 -19.21 -0.85 12.22
C SER A 50 -18.90 0.57 12.72
N GLY A 51 -17.70 0.81 13.24
CA GLY A 51 -17.20 2.14 13.57
C GLY A 51 -16.69 2.95 12.37
N GLY A 52 -16.81 2.44 11.14
CA GLY A 52 -16.45 3.13 9.90
C GLY A 52 -15.02 2.88 9.40
N GLY A 53 -14.24 2.01 10.06
CA GLY A 53 -12.90 1.64 9.62
C GLY A 53 -12.92 0.97 8.23
N LYS A 54 -11.95 1.33 7.39
CA LYS A 54 -11.80 0.83 6.00
C LYS A 54 -10.47 0.15 5.76
N PHE A 55 -9.48 0.38 6.60
CA PHE A 55 -8.16 -0.25 6.48
C PHE A 55 -7.56 -0.61 7.83
N ALA A 56 -6.56 -1.51 7.78
CA ALA A 56 -5.79 -1.91 8.95
C ALA A 56 -4.31 -2.08 8.60
N PHE A 57 -3.43 -1.68 9.51
CA PHE A 57 -2.03 -2.10 9.51
C PHE A 57 -1.78 -3.09 10.64
N VAL A 58 -1.09 -4.18 10.36
CA VAL A 58 -0.82 -5.25 11.32
C VAL A 58 0.68 -5.45 11.45
N GLN A 59 1.22 -5.41 12.67
CA GLN A 59 2.61 -5.76 12.90
C GLN A 59 2.88 -7.18 12.43
N ALA A 60 3.88 -7.35 11.56
CA ALA A 60 4.33 -8.67 11.15
C ALA A 60 5.62 -9.05 11.88
N THR A 61 6.59 -8.14 11.88
CA THR A 61 7.94 -8.42 12.36
C THR A 61 8.56 -7.23 13.09
N GLU A 62 9.65 -7.52 13.84
CA GLU A 62 10.56 -6.52 14.41
C GLU A 62 11.99 -7.06 14.31
N GLY A 63 12.96 -6.20 13.98
CA GLY A 63 14.35 -6.60 13.81
C GLY A 63 14.54 -7.76 12.83
N VAL A 64 15.31 -8.77 13.20
CA VAL A 64 15.56 -9.96 12.35
C VAL A 64 15.12 -11.28 12.99
N ASP A 65 14.49 -11.26 14.17
CA ASP A 65 14.15 -12.48 14.91
C ASP A 65 12.73 -12.48 15.47
N TYR A 66 12.10 -11.31 15.69
CA TYR A 66 10.74 -11.25 16.21
C TYR A 66 9.68 -11.34 15.13
N ARG A 67 8.67 -12.19 15.35
CA ARG A 67 7.43 -12.28 14.55
C ARG A 67 6.23 -12.14 15.48
N ASN A 68 5.24 -11.35 15.06
CA ASN A 68 3.99 -11.23 15.76
C ASN A 68 3.26 -12.58 15.77
N GLN A 69 3.05 -13.16 16.94
CA GLN A 69 2.40 -14.47 17.11
C GLN A 69 0.94 -14.47 16.66
N ARG A 70 0.31 -13.30 16.60
CA ARG A 70 -1.08 -13.12 16.17
C ARG A 70 -1.22 -12.60 14.74
N TYR A 71 -0.11 -12.50 13.99
CA TYR A 71 -0.12 -11.91 12.67
C TYR A 71 -1.17 -12.54 11.75
N GLU A 72 -1.18 -13.85 11.63
CA GLU A 72 -2.12 -14.57 10.75
C GLU A 72 -3.58 -14.38 11.17
N GLU A 73 -3.86 -14.41 12.48
CA GLU A 73 -5.19 -14.15 13.05
C GLU A 73 -5.64 -12.71 12.73
N GLN A 74 -4.78 -11.74 13.01
CA GLN A 74 -5.10 -10.32 12.83
C GLN A 74 -5.21 -9.94 11.36
N PHE A 75 -4.23 -10.33 10.54
CA PHE A 75 -4.18 -10.00 9.11
C PHE A 75 -5.27 -10.69 8.30
N GLY A 76 -5.54 -11.96 8.62
CA GLY A 76 -6.65 -12.73 8.03
C GLY A 76 -8.00 -12.22 8.48
N GLY A 77 -8.15 -11.86 9.75
CA GLY A 77 -9.38 -11.29 10.31
C GLY A 77 -9.75 -9.95 9.68
N ALA A 78 -8.76 -9.07 9.46
CA ALA A 78 -8.98 -7.80 8.75
C ALA A 78 -9.52 -8.03 7.34
N LEU A 79 -8.94 -8.99 6.59
CA LEU A 79 -9.44 -9.35 5.26
C LEU A 79 -10.86 -9.92 5.32
N ALA A 80 -11.13 -10.84 6.26
CA ALA A 80 -12.44 -11.45 6.40
C ALA A 80 -13.53 -10.42 6.73
N ALA A 81 -13.16 -9.33 7.40
CA ALA A 81 -14.04 -8.18 7.66
C ALA A 81 -14.16 -7.20 6.48
N GLY A 82 -13.49 -7.46 5.35
CA GLY A 82 -13.54 -6.60 4.16
C GLY A 82 -12.69 -5.32 4.26
N LEU A 83 -11.66 -5.32 5.10
CA LEU A 83 -10.73 -4.20 5.21
C LEU A 83 -9.56 -4.33 4.23
N VAL A 84 -9.18 -3.24 3.61
CA VAL A 84 -7.86 -3.11 2.97
C VAL A 84 -6.80 -3.17 4.07
N ARG A 85 -5.76 -4.01 3.89
CA ARG A 85 -4.80 -4.26 4.97
C ARG A 85 -3.36 -4.22 4.52
N GLY A 86 -2.47 -3.78 5.41
CA GLY A 86 -1.02 -3.78 5.22
C GLY A 86 -0.30 -4.39 6.42
N ALA A 87 0.90 -4.91 6.17
CA ALA A 87 1.81 -5.35 7.23
C ALA A 87 2.80 -4.25 7.57
N TYR A 88 3.27 -4.20 8.82
CA TYR A 88 4.39 -3.33 9.18
C TYR A 88 5.52 -4.07 9.89
N HIS A 89 6.72 -3.55 9.70
CA HIS A 89 7.96 -3.98 10.29
C HIS A 89 8.48 -2.90 11.24
N PHE A 90 8.64 -3.22 12.52
CA PHE A 90 9.27 -2.35 13.50
C PHE A 90 10.79 -2.44 13.34
N ALA A 91 11.42 -1.33 12.98
CA ALA A 91 12.84 -1.31 12.68
C ALA A 91 13.71 -1.39 13.94
N GLN A 92 14.77 -2.21 13.86
CA GLN A 92 15.86 -2.26 14.85
C GLN A 92 17.22 -1.98 14.16
N PRO A 93 17.51 -0.72 13.78
CA PRO A 93 18.63 -0.41 12.91
C PRO A 93 20.02 -0.80 13.45
N HIS A 94 20.12 -1.06 14.75
CA HIS A 94 21.37 -1.48 15.39
C HIS A 94 21.66 -2.99 15.32
N GLU A 95 20.67 -3.80 14.93
CA GLU A 95 20.80 -5.26 14.92
C GLU A 95 21.38 -5.81 13.63
N SER A 96 20.98 -5.22 12.50
CA SER A 96 21.42 -5.63 11.16
C SER A 96 21.26 -4.49 10.16
N ASP A 97 21.73 -4.68 8.93
CA ASP A 97 21.47 -3.74 7.85
C ASP A 97 19.99 -3.74 7.41
N GLY A 98 19.58 -2.68 6.74
CA GLY A 98 18.18 -2.49 6.35
C GLY A 98 17.71 -3.52 5.33
N ALA A 99 18.57 -4.01 4.44
CA ALA A 99 18.21 -5.02 3.45
C ALA A 99 17.89 -6.36 4.11
N ALA A 100 18.67 -6.77 5.13
CA ALA A 100 18.41 -7.99 5.89
C ALA A 100 17.05 -7.92 6.63
N GLN A 101 16.72 -6.76 7.24
CA GLN A 101 15.41 -6.59 7.89
C GLN A 101 14.27 -6.58 6.87
N ALA A 102 14.46 -6.00 5.68
CA ALA A 102 13.48 -6.08 4.60
C ALA A 102 13.25 -7.52 4.14
N GLU A 103 14.30 -8.35 4.02
CA GLU A 103 14.16 -9.76 3.67
C GLU A 103 13.40 -10.54 4.74
N PHE A 104 13.74 -10.33 6.02
CA PHE A 104 13.01 -10.96 7.12
C PHE A 104 11.53 -10.57 7.13
N PHE A 105 11.22 -9.30 6.92
CA PHE A 105 9.85 -8.80 6.79
C PHE A 105 9.10 -9.45 5.62
N LEU A 106 9.71 -9.48 4.43
CA LEU A 106 9.11 -10.07 3.22
C LEU A 106 8.79 -11.57 3.39
N LEU A 107 9.64 -12.32 4.06
CA LEU A 107 9.45 -13.74 4.35
C LEU A 107 8.38 -14.01 5.41
N ASN A 108 8.05 -13.01 6.23
CA ASN A 108 7.16 -13.16 7.39
C ASN A 108 5.92 -12.24 7.33
N GLY A 109 5.35 -12.04 6.15
CA GLY A 109 4.07 -11.34 5.97
C GLY A 109 4.14 -9.98 5.29
N GLY A 110 5.34 -9.40 5.13
CA GLY A 110 5.52 -8.08 4.52
C GLY A 110 5.37 -8.04 2.99
N ALA A 111 5.30 -9.19 2.32
CA ALA A 111 5.21 -9.23 0.87
C ALA A 111 3.88 -8.66 0.37
N TRP A 112 3.97 -7.67 -0.51
CA TRP A 112 2.80 -7.12 -1.19
C TRP A 112 2.22 -8.13 -2.20
N LYS A 113 0.88 -8.19 -2.29
CA LYS A 113 0.16 -9.02 -3.25
C LYS A 113 -0.79 -8.15 -4.07
N SER A 114 -0.85 -8.39 -5.39
CA SER A 114 -1.82 -7.76 -6.29
C SER A 114 -3.19 -8.44 -6.17
N ASP A 115 -3.75 -8.44 -4.97
CA ASP A 115 -5.05 -9.06 -4.65
C ASP A 115 -6.19 -8.03 -4.52
N GLY A 116 -5.88 -6.75 -4.64
CA GLY A 116 -6.83 -5.65 -4.46
C GLY A 116 -7.07 -5.26 -2.99
N TRP A 117 -6.47 -5.99 -2.06
CA TRP A 117 -6.71 -5.85 -0.61
C TRP A 117 -5.43 -5.60 0.19
N THR A 118 -4.26 -5.84 -0.40
CA THR A 118 -2.98 -5.72 0.30
C THR A 118 -2.31 -4.38 0.01
N LEU A 119 -2.16 -3.53 1.02
CA LEU A 119 -1.36 -2.30 0.96
C LEU A 119 0.13 -2.62 0.87
N PRO A 120 0.95 -1.71 0.35
CA PRO A 120 2.40 -1.84 0.47
C PRO A 120 2.82 -1.99 1.93
N GLY A 121 3.86 -2.78 2.18
CA GLY A 121 4.40 -2.96 3.52
C GLY A 121 4.96 -1.66 4.08
N VAL A 122 4.93 -1.55 5.41
CA VAL A 122 5.36 -0.37 6.15
C VAL A 122 6.70 -0.63 6.80
N LEU A 123 7.61 0.32 6.68
CA LEU A 123 8.80 0.45 7.50
C LEU A 123 8.50 1.42 8.65
N ASP A 124 8.44 0.91 9.85
CA ASP A 124 8.17 1.66 11.08
C ASP A 124 9.49 2.12 11.70
N LEU A 125 9.69 3.44 11.73
CA LEU A 125 10.90 4.13 12.17
C LEU A 125 10.55 5.12 13.29
N GLU A 126 10.79 4.70 14.50
CA GLU A 126 10.48 5.49 15.69
C GLU A 126 11.54 5.36 16.79
N ASP A 127 11.27 5.96 17.93
CA ASP A 127 12.16 6.00 19.08
C ASP A 127 12.55 4.58 19.53
N ASN A 128 13.81 4.39 19.89
CA ASN A 128 14.30 3.11 20.42
C ASN A 128 13.65 2.79 21.77
N PRO A 129 12.71 1.85 21.87
CA PRO A 129 12.04 1.54 23.13
C PRO A 129 12.93 0.72 24.09
N TYR A 130 14.08 0.26 23.62
CA TYR A 130 15.01 -0.61 24.35
C TYR A 130 16.26 0.11 24.84
N LYS A 131 16.24 1.44 24.95
CA LYS A 131 17.39 2.27 25.35
C LYS A 131 18.08 1.75 26.62
N ASP A 132 17.30 1.38 27.63
CA ASP A 132 17.81 0.88 28.89
C ASP A 132 18.44 -0.51 28.80
N ARG A 133 18.07 -1.31 27.79
CA ARG A 133 18.58 -2.67 27.59
C ARG A 133 19.77 -2.70 26.64
N ASN A 134 19.73 -1.95 25.54
CA ASN A 134 20.78 -1.99 24.52
C ASN A 134 21.81 -0.86 24.64
N GLY A 135 21.60 0.11 25.51
CA GLY A 135 22.51 1.25 25.74
C GLY A 135 22.59 2.21 24.56
N LYS A 136 21.66 2.14 23.60
CA LYS A 136 21.61 3.00 22.43
C LYS A 136 20.67 4.16 22.66
N ASN A 137 20.91 5.28 21.95
CA ASN A 137 20.01 6.43 21.99
C ASN A 137 18.73 6.20 21.16
N SER A 138 17.90 7.23 21.06
CA SER A 138 16.66 7.23 20.27
C SER A 138 16.87 6.88 18.78
N CYS A 139 18.08 7.11 18.25
CA CYS A 139 18.48 6.80 16.88
C CYS A 139 19.29 5.50 16.78
N TYR A 140 19.17 4.59 17.76
CA TYR A 140 19.83 3.29 17.78
C TYR A 140 21.38 3.34 17.72
N GLY A 141 21.97 4.49 18.03
CA GLY A 141 23.41 4.72 17.97
C GLY A 141 23.95 5.04 16.57
N LEU A 142 23.09 5.17 15.58
CA LEU A 142 23.47 5.54 14.22
C LEU A 142 23.61 7.06 14.07
N SER A 143 24.57 7.47 13.23
CA SER A 143 24.60 8.85 12.74
C SER A 143 23.45 9.11 11.76
N PRO A 144 23.05 10.36 11.51
CA PRO A 144 22.02 10.65 10.51
C PRO A 144 22.34 10.12 9.11
N ALA A 145 23.61 10.11 8.70
CA ALA A 145 24.03 9.59 7.40
C ALA A 145 23.92 8.05 7.33
N ASP A 146 24.30 7.36 8.42
CA ASP A 146 24.18 5.91 8.52
C ASP A 146 22.71 5.49 8.58
N MET A 147 21.86 6.22 9.30
CA MET A 147 20.42 5.98 9.34
C MET A 147 19.80 6.12 7.95
N VAL A 148 20.12 7.16 7.20
CA VAL A 148 19.66 7.34 5.81
C VAL A 148 20.11 6.18 4.93
N THR A 149 21.35 5.71 5.08
CA THR A 149 21.89 4.56 4.35
C THR A 149 21.14 3.28 4.72
N TRP A 150 20.86 3.08 6.00
CA TRP A 150 20.10 1.95 6.51
C TRP A 150 18.66 1.92 5.94
N ILE A 151 17.93 3.05 6.03
CA ILE A 151 16.56 3.20 5.48
C ILE A 151 16.56 2.93 3.97
N LYS A 152 17.58 3.42 3.26
CA LYS A 152 17.73 3.18 1.82
C LYS A 152 17.90 1.68 1.52
N GLY A 153 18.71 0.98 2.29
CA GLY A 153 18.88 -0.47 2.17
C GLY A 153 17.55 -1.23 2.28
N PHE A 154 16.75 -0.91 3.30
CA PHE A 154 15.43 -1.51 3.48
C PHE A 154 14.49 -1.19 2.32
N THR A 155 14.32 0.10 1.99
CA THR A 155 13.34 0.54 0.99
C THR A 155 13.69 0.09 -0.42
N ASP A 156 14.96 0.03 -0.76
CA ASP A 156 15.44 -0.47 -2.06
C ASP A 156 15.21 -1.99 -2.18
N ARG A 157 15.57 -2.76 -1.12
CA ARG A 157 15.32 -4.21 -1.10
C ARG A 157 13.84 -4.53 -1.18
N TYR A 158 13.01 -3.87 -0.37
CA TYR A 158 11.57 -4.04 -0.43
C TYR A 158 11.02 -3.76 -1.83
N ARG A 159 11.47 -2.65 -2.46
CA ARG A 159 11.04 -2.29 -3.81
C ARG A 159 11.53 -3.26 -4.88
N GLN A 160 12.73 -3.79 -4.73
CA GLN A 160 13.29 -4.78 -5.66
C GLN A 160 12.42 -6.04 -5.71
N GLU A 161 11.97 -6.52 -4.57
CA GLU A 161 11.19 -7.76 -4.46
C GLU A 161 9.72 -7.57 -4.83
N THR A 162 9.10 -6.47 -4.36
CA THR A 162 7.67 -6.26 -4.51
C THR A 162 7.30 -5.37 -5.70
N GLY A 163 8.26 -4.58 -6.21
CA GLY A 163 8.00 -3.49 -7.14
C GLY A 163 7.34 -2.26 -6.48
N ARG A 164 6.92 -2.36 -5.21
CA ARG A 164 6.25 -1.29 -4.47
C ARG A 164 7.24 -0.51 -3.62
N ARG A 165 6.98 0.79 -3.43
CA ARG A 165 7.67 1.56 -2.40
C ARG A 165 7.07 1.22 -1.05
N ALA A 166 7.92 0.89 -0.07
CA ALA A 166 7.47 0.76 1.31
C ALA A 166 6.85 2.09 1.79
N ILE A 167 5.79 2.02 2.57
CA ILE A 167 5.28 3.15 3.33
C ILE A 167 6.28 3.39 4.47
N ILE A 168 6.57 4.64 4.79
CA ILE A 168 7.41 5.01 5.93
C ILE A 168 6.51 5.57 7.03
N TYR A 169 6.50 4.88 8.19
CA TYR A 169 5.91 5.41 9.42
C TYR A 169 7.00 6.07 10.24
N THR A 170 6.73 7.27 10.74
CA THR A 170 7.64 8.01 11.62
C THR A 170 6.95 9.22 12.27
N THR A 171 7.60 9.81 13.26
CA THR A 171 7.27 11.16 13.76
C THR A 171 8.19 12.20 13.12
N THR A 172 7.73 13.44 12.96
CA THR A 172 8.55 14.55 12.43
C THR A 172 9.78 14.80 13.30
N SER A 173 9.64 14.68 14.64
CA SER A 173 10.75 14.90 15.57
C SER A 173 11.83 13.84 15.44
N TRP A 174 11.45 12.57 15.39
CA TRP A 174 12.40 11.47 15.21
C TRP A 174 13.11 11.57 13.85
N TRP A 175 12.36 11.83 12.79
CA TRP A 175 12.92 11.96 11.45
C TRP A 175 13.98 13.05 11.38
N ARG A 176 13.70 14.21 11.96
CA ARG A 176 14.67 15.32 12.04
C ARG A 176 15.91 14.94 12.83
N ALA A 177 15.73 14.37 14.01
CA ALA A 177 16.84 14.02 14.88
C ALA A 177 17.72 12.90 14.30
N CYS A 178 17.11 11.85 13.74
CA CYS A 178 17.81 10.62 13.39
C CYS A 178 18.21 10.53 11.92
N THR A 179 17.65 11.36 11.03
CA THR A 179 18.04 11.38 9.61
C THR A 179 18.61 12.73 9.15
N GLY A 180 18.69 13.73 10.04
CA GLY A 180 19.02 15.11 9.66
C GLY A 180 17.94 15.74 8.76
N ASP A 181 16.69 15.35 8.94
CA ASP A 181 15.56 15.79 8.14
C ASP A 181 15.72 15.48 6.63
N SER A 182 16.14 14.26 6.32
CA SER A 182 16.44 13.84 4.94
C SER A 182 15.24 13.90 4.02
N ALA A 183 15.40 14.51 2.83
CA ALA A 183 14.39 14.55 1.76
C ALA A 183 14.51 13.38 0.76
N ALA A 184 15.40 12.39 1.01
CA ALA A 184 15.70 11.32 0.06
C ALA A 184 14.50 10.40 -0.22
N PHE A 185 13.55 10.31 0.72
CA PHE A 185 12.44 9.36 0.70
C PHE A 185 11.10 9.97 0.30
N LYS A 186 11.10 11.16 -0.25
CA LYS A 186 9.86 11.90 -0.66
C LYS A 186 8.94 11.13 -1.61
N ALA A 187 9.45 10.10 -2.27
CA ALA A 187 8.68 9.25 -3.18
C ALA A 187 8.03 8.04 -2.48
N ASN A 188 8.36 7.78 -1.21
CA ASN A 188 7.70 6.80 -0.38
C ASN A 188 6.44 7.42 0.22
N PRO A 189 5.31 6.69 0.30
CA PRO A 189 4.16 7.18 1.05
C PRO A 189 4.54 7.41 2.52
N LEU A 190 4.05 8.49 3.12
CA LEU A 190 4.30 8.82 4.52
C LEU A 190 3.11 8.43 5.39
N TRP A 191 3.35 7.64 6.42
CA TRP A 191 2.43 7.45 7.53
C TRP A 191 2.98 8.22 8.73
N LEU A 192 2.40 9.38 8.98
CA LEU A 192 2.87 10.30 10.02
C LEU A 192 2.23 9.95 11.36
N ALA A 193 3.03 9.78 12.39
CA ALA A 193 2.56 9.68 13.77
C ALA A 193 2.65 11.06 14.44
N ARG A 194 1.51 11.58 14.82
CA ARG A 194 1.38 12.74 15.70
C ARG A 194 0.04 12.67 16.41
N TRP A 195 0.08 12.38 17.69
CA TRP A 195 -1.13 12.31 18.49
C TRP A 195 -1.65 13.71 18.80
N GLY A 196 -2.86 13.98 18.36
CA GLY A 196 -3.48 15.31 18.48
C GLY A 196 -4.60 15.55 17.48
N ALA A 197 -4.99 16.81 17.36
CA ALA A 197 -6.12 17.23 16.53
C ALA A 197 -5.75 17.47 15.06
N ASP A 198 -4.47 17.57 14.74
CA ASP A 198 -3.95 17.80 13.38
C ASP A 198 -2.61 17.09 13.16
N PRO A 199 -2.22 16.80 11.92
CA PRO A 199 -0.96 16.11 11.60
C PRO A 199 0.29 16.99 11.82
N GLY A 200 0.14 18.29 11.94
CA GLY A 200 1.22 19.23 12.14
C GLY A 200 2.20 19.33 10.99
N GLU A 201 3.43 19.72 11.33
CA GLU A 201 4.49 19.92 10.37
C GLU A 201 5.05 18.58 9.87
N LEU A 202 5.22 18.46 8.55
CA LEU A 202 5.74 17.25 7.90
C LEU A 202 7.27 17.22 7.93
N PRO A 203 7.88 16.02 7.90
CA PRO A 203 9.30 15.88 7.63
C PRO A 203 9.65 16.40 6.23
N LYS A 204 10.90 16.88 6.07
CA LYS A 204 11.37 17.49 4.82
C LYS A 204 11.22 16.53 3.63
N GLY A 205 10.76 17.08 2.51
CA GLY A 205 10.59 16.36 1.24
C GLY A 205 9.15 15.92 1.00
N TRP A 206 8.38 15.58 2.02
CA TRP A 206 6.96 15.28 1.85
C TRP A 206 6.12 16.56 1.83
N LYS A 207 5.18 16.64 0.88
CA LYS A 207 4.21 17.74 0.77
C LYS A 207 2.86 17.39 1.39
N ARG A 208 2.61 16.10 1.64
CA ARG A 208 1.41 15.54 2.28
C ARG A 208 1.78 14.23 2.98
N HIS A 209 1.07 13.89 4.03
CA HIS A 209 1.04 12.54 4.55
C HIS A 209 0.07 11.69 3.72
N THR A 210 0.29 10.40 3.66
CA THR A 210 -0.63 9.41 3.07
C THR A 210 -1.55 8.86 4.14
N PHE A 211 -0.99 8.52 5.29
CA PHE A 211 -1.71 8.11 6.49
C PHE A 211 -1.27 8.97 7.68
N TRP A 212 -2.16 9.13 8.63
CA TRP A 212 -1.89 9.84 9.89
C TRP A 212 -2.41 9.02 11.06
N GLN A 213 -1.52 8.69 12.00
CA GLN A 213 -1.87 8.13 13.30
C GLN A 213 -2.09 9.27 14.28
N SER A 214 -3.35 9.48 14.66
CA SER A 214 -3.78 10.61 15.50
C SER A 214 -3.84 10.27 17.00
N ALA A 215 -3.88 8.98 17.35
CA ALA A 215 -3.88 8.50 18.72
C ALA A 215 -3.50 7.02 18.82
N GLU A 216 -2.93 6.61 19.94
CA GLU A 216 -2.65 5.19 20.24
C GLU A 216 -3.92 4.37 20.48
N LYS A 217 -4.96 5.00 21.03
CA LYS A 217 -6.25 4.38 21.36
C LYS A 217 -7.38 5.36 21.08
N GLY A 218 -8.58 4.83 20.82
CA GLY A 218 -9.75 5.68 20.58
C GLY A 218 -11.03 4.89 20.40
N ALA A 219 -11.89 5.35 19.49
CA ALA A 219 -13.20 4.76 19.23
C ALA A 219 -13.11 3.39 18.57
N LEU A 220 -12.08 3.14 17.76
CA LEU A 220 -11.86 1.85 17.10
C LEU A 220 -10.85 1.00 17.89
N PRO A 221 -10.94 -0.35 17.86
CA PRO A 221 -9.94 -1.25 18.42
C PRO A 221 -8.57 -1.06 17.76
N GLY A 222 -7.56 -0.58 18.51
CA GLY A 222 -6.19 -0.32 18.03
C GLY A 222 -5.85 1.15 17.97
N GLY A 223 -4.69 1.48 17.34
CA GLY A 223 -4.27 2.85 17.05
C GLY A 223 -5.22 3.51 16.06
N GLN A 224 -5.45 4.81 16.21
CA GLN A 224 -6.42 5.55 15.40
C GLN A 224 -5.75 6.21 14.22
N ASN A 225 -6.17 5.81 13.02
CA ASN A 225 -5.56 6.26 11.78
C ASN A 225 -6.57 6.88 10.83
N THR A 226 -6.08 7.77 9.98
CA THR A 226 -6.82 8.27 8.81
C THR A 226 -5.97 8.15 7.56
N PHE A 227 -6.61 7.83 6.44
CA PHE A 227 -6.03 7.93 5.11
C PHE A 227 -6.37 9.29 4.51
N ASN A 228 -5.37 9.97 3.97
CA ASN A 228 -5.50 11.31 3.38
C ASN A 228 -5.82 11.22 1.89
N GLY A 229 -7.00 10.75 1.56
CA GLY A 229 -7.46 10.56 0.20
C GLY A 229 -8.88 10.01 0.14
N THR A 230 -9.33 9.64 -1.05
CA THR A 230 -10.62 9.01 -1.30
C THR A 230 -10.56 7.49 -1.14
N GLN A 231 -11.72 6.82 -1.08
CA GLN A 231 -11.79 5.36 -1.06
C GLN A 231 -11.15 4.75 -2.32
N ASP A 232 -11.39 5.35 -3.49
CA ASP A 232 -10.78 4.89 -4.74
C ASP A 232 -9.24 4.99 -4.70
N GLU A 233 -8.69 6.07 -4.13
CA GLU A 233 -7.24 6.22 -3.96
C GLU A 233 -6.63 5.22 -2.97
N LEU A 234 -7.38 4.83 -1.91
CA LEU A 234 -6.96 3.77 -1.00
C LEU A 234 -6.94 2.42 -1.71
N GLU A 235 -7.97 2.12 -2.48
CA GLU A 235 -8.06 0.90 -3.29
C GLU A 235 -6.99 0.87 -4.39
N GLU A 236 -6.69 2.01 -5.03
CA GLU A 236 -5.60 2.14 -6.00
C GLU A 236 -4.23 1.93 -5.35
N LEU A 237 -4.04 2.39 -4.11
CA LEU A 237 -2.80 2.12 -3.38
C LEU A 237 -2.62 0.61 -3.11
N ALA A 238 -3.71 -0.12 -2.84
CA ALA A 238 -3.67 -1.58 -2.70
C ALA A 238 -3.55 -2.30 -4.05
N ASN A 239 -4.15 -1.76 -5.10
CA ASN A 239 -4.22 -2.37 -6.43
C ASN A 239 -3.99 -1.32 -7.53
N PRO A 240 -2.74 -0.88 -7.72
CA PRO A 240 -2.43 0.14 -8.71
C PRO A 240 -2.85 -0.30 -10.11
N PRO A 241 -3.28 0.64 -10.96
CA PRO A 241 -3.67 0.33 -12.32
C PRO A 241 -2.52 -0.35 -13.07
N ALA A 242 -2.89 -1.29 -13.93
CA ALA A 242 -1.94 -2.06 -14.72
C ALA A 242 -1.18 -1.14 -15.68
N GLU A 243 0.13 -1.13 -15.58
CA GLU A 243 1.01 -0.43 -16.53
C GLU A 243 1.33 -1.36 -17.70
N ILE A 244 0.48 -1.32 -18.73
CA ILE A 244 0.71 -2.11 -19.94
C ILE A 244 0.98 -1.21 -21.14
N THR A 245 1.86 -1.66 -22.02
CA THR A 245 2.04 -1.10 -23.36
C THR A 245 1.59 -2.11 -24.40
N VAL A 246 1.01 -1.62 -25.50
CA VAL A 246 0.51 -2.44 -26.58
C VAL A 246 1.17 -2.02 -27.88
N ALA A 247 1.89 -2.94 -28.50
CA ALA A 247 2.47 -2.75 -29.81
C ALA A 247 1.90 -3.79 -30.79
N GLY A 248 1.90 -3.47 -32.07
CA GLY A 248 1.44 -4.42 -33.06
C GLY A 248 2.11 -4.21 -34.41
N GLN A 249 2.09 -5.26 -35.22
CA GLN A 249 2.66 -5.26 -36.54
C GLN A 249 1.75 -6.01 -37.54
N ALA A 250 1.48 -5.37 -38.68
CA ALA A 250 0.96 -6.04 -39.86
C ALA A 250 2.15 -6.63 -40.62
N ARG A 251 2.32 -7.95 -40.55
CA ARG A 251 3.40 -8.67 -41.23
C ARG A 251 3.10 -8.89 -42.70
N SER A 252 1.83 -8.90 -43.06
CA SER A 252 1.30 -8.94 -44.42
C SER A 252 -0.17 -8.54 -44.40
N ARG A 253 -0.83 -8.54 -45.57
CA ARG A 253 -2.29 -8.32 -45.64
C ARG A 253 -3.15 -9.33 -44.85
N THR A 254 -2.55 -10.44 -44.46
CA THR A 254 -3.27 -11.54 -43.79
C THR A 254 -2.70 -11.95 -42.44
N ARG A 255 -1.53 -11.44 -42.05
CA ARG A 255 -0.85 -11.82 -40.81
C ARG A 255 -0.58 -10.61 -39.94
N TYR A 256 -1.03 -10.68 -38.70
CA TYR A 256 -0.91 -9.61 -37.71
C TYR A 256 -0.39 -10.17 -36.40
N THR A 257 0.39 -9.38 -35.70
CA THR A 257 0.83 -9.67 -34.34
C THR A 257 0.49 -8.52 -33.42
N VAL A 258 0.09 -8.80 -32.19
CA VAL A 258 -0.08 -7.83 -31.10
C VAL A 258 0.73 -8.30 -29.92
N THR A 259 1.59 -7.44 -29.42
CA THR A 259 2.39 -7.68 -28.21
C THR A 259 1.88 -6.79 -27.11
N VAL A 260 1.49 -7.38 -26.00
CA VAL A 260 1.14 -6.72 -24.75
C VAL A 260 2.33 -6.89 -23.82
N SER A 261 2.93 -5.80 -23.37
CA SER A 261 4.08 -5.81 -22.45
C SER A 261 3.66 -5.18 -21.13
N ASN A 262 4.01 -5.84 -20.04
CA ASN A 262 3.88 -5.26 -18.72
C ASN A 262 5.12 -4.42 -18.41
N THR A 263 4.97 -3.10 -18.39
CA THR A 263 6.03 -2.13 -18.04
C THR A 263 6.00 -1.73 -16.58
N GLY A 264 4.93 -2.13 -15.87
CA GLY A 264 4.76 -1.87 -14.46
C GLY A 264 5.56 -2.82 -13.55
N PRO A 265 5.62 -2.49 -12.26
CA PRO A 265 6.39 -3.25 -11.28
C PRO A 265 5.73 -4.56 -10.82
N HIS A 266 4.45 -4.79 -11.20
CA HIS A 266 3.65 -5.92 -10.73
C HIS A 266 3.20 -6.84 -11.86
N PRO A 267 2.92 -8.12 -11.60
CA PRO A 267 2.20 -8.97 -12.54
C PRO A 267 0.82 -8.37 -12.85
N VAL A 268 0.41 -8.46 -14.10
CA VAL A 268 -0.93 -8.07 -14.56
C VAL A 268 -1.68 -9.32 -14.97
N THR A 269 -2.88 -9.51 -14.41
CA THR A 269 -3.69 -10.71 -14.64
C THR A 269 -4.96 -10.38 -15.43
N ARG A 270 -5.56 -11.41 -16.07
CA ARG A 270 -6.86 -11.34 -16.77
C ARG A 270 -6.95 -10.21 -17.81
N ILE A 271 -5.90 -10.05 -18.61
CA ILE A 271 -5.83 -9.00 -19.62
C ILE A 271 -6.72 -9.38 -20.80
N LYS A 272 -7.79 -8.65 -21.01
CA LYS A 272 -8.72 -8.84 -22.13
C LYS A 272 -8.21 -8.09 -23.36
N VAL A 273 -8.05 -8.82 -24.47
CA VAL A 273 -7.70 -8.27 -25.78
C VAL A 273 -8.89 -8.52 -26.71
N THR A 274 -9.51 -7.43 -27.16
CA THR A 274 -10.60 -7.52 -28.15
C THR A 274 -10.13 -6.93 -29.47
N GLY A 275 -10.49 -7.56 -30.58
CA GLY A 275 -10.12 -7.09 -31.89
C GLY A 275 -11.25 -7.21 -32.92
N ARG A 276 -11.19 -6.38 -33.96
CA ARG A 276 -12.11 -6.45 -35.10
C ARG A 276 -11.36 -6.20 -36.41
N ALA A 277 -11.52 -7.13 -37.35
CA ALA A 277 -11.01 -7.00 -38.72
C ALA A 277 -11.86 -6.02 -39.53
N TYR A 278 -11.22 -5.25 -40.43
CA TYR A 278 -11.89 -4.32 -41.31
C TYR A 278 -11.34 -4.47 -42.77
N GLY A 279 -11.88 -3.70 -43.73
CA GLY A 279 -11.52 -3.82 -45.12
C GLY A 279 -12.01 -5.13 -45.79
N GLY A 280 -13.15 -5.66 -45.34
CA GLY A 280 -13.71 -6.89 -45.89
C GLY A 280 -12.99 -8.17 -45.47
N GLN A 281 -12.15 -8.12 -44.43
CA GLN A 281 -11.47 -9.30 -43.88
C GLN A 281 -12.34 -10.02 -42.83
N ARG A 282 -12.03 -11.31 -42.64
CA ARG A 282 -12.49 -12.08 -41.48
C ARG A 282 -11.30 -12.77 -40.83
N VAL A 283 -11.38 -12.96 -39.52
CA VAL A 283 -10.40 -13.74 -38.77
C VAL A 283 -10.60 -15.21 -39.10
N VAL A 284 -9.54 -15.93 -39.42
CA VAL A 284 -9.56 -17.38 -39.74
C VAL A 284 -8.70 -18.18 -38.80
N GLN A 285 -7.77 -17.54 -38.07
CA GLN A 285 -6.94 -18.19 -37.07
C GLN A 285 -6.53 -17.16 -36.01
N ALA A 286 -6.65 -17.54 -34.74
CA ALA A 286 -6.22 -16.78 -33.57
C ALA A 286 -5.94 -17.76 -32.42
N PRO A 287 -4.75 -18.35 -32.33
CA PRO A 287 -4.42 -19.34 -31.29
C PRO A 287 -4.65 -18.79 -29.89
N GLY A 288 -5.30 -19.57 -29.02
CA GLY A 288 -5.64 -19.18 -27.65
C GLY A 288 -6.76 -18.13 -27.53
N CYS A 289 -7.45 -17.81 -28.64
CA CYS A 289 -8.52 -16.80 -28.65
C CYS A 289 -9.81 -17.39 -29.22
N SER A 290 -10.94 -16.82 -28.85
CA SER A 290 -12.22 -17.04 -29.54
C SER A 290 -12.38 -16.02 -30.67
N PHE A 291 -12.92 -16.46 -31.82
CA PHE A 291 -13.22 -15.53 -32.92
C PHE A 291 -14.45 -15.94 -33.72
N SER A 292 -15.13 -14.96 -34.27
CA SER A 292 -16.29 -15.16 -35.15
C SER A 292 -16.37 -14.02 -36.17
N GLY A 293 -16.37 -14.35 -37.45
CA GLY A 293 -16.42 -13.39 -38.53
C GLY A 293 -15.26 -12.37 -38.47
N THR A 294 -15.57 -11.14 -38.13
CA THR A 294 -14.55 -10.07 -38.00
C THR A 294 -14.04 -9.91 -36.58
N ALA A 295 -14.72 -10.48 -35.57
CA ALA A 295 -14.40 -10.26 -34.16
C ALA A 295 -13.44 -11.32 -33.63
N VAL A 296 -12.54 -10.91 -32.73
CA VAL A 296 -11.67 -11.79 -31.95
C VAL A 296 -11.62 -11.33 -30.49
N ARG A 297 -11.54 -12.29 -29.58
CA ARG A 297 -11.43 -12.06 -28.15
C ARG A 297 -10.39 -13.02 -27.55
N CYS A 298 -9.41 -12.48 -26.88
CA CYS A 298 -8.39 -13.23 -26.17
C CYS A 298 -8.37 -12.80 -24.71
N GLU A 299 -7.96 -13.72 -23.84
CA GLU A 299 -7.62 -13.44 -22.47
C GLU A 299 -6.19 -13.93 -22.22
N ILE A 300 -5.33 -13.04 -21.72
CA ILE A 300 -4.01 -13.38 -21.26
C ILE A 300 -4.11 -13.52 -19.75
N ALA A 301 -3.85 -14.74 -19.23
CA ALA A 301 -4.03 -15.05 -17.82
C ALA A 301 -3.16 -14.17 -16.94
N GLU A 302 -1.87 -14.02 -17.30
CA GLU A 302 -0.90 -13.21 -16.57
C GLU A 302 0.24 -12.78 -17.48
N ILE A 303 0.77 -11.56 -17.21
CA ILE A 303 2.06 -11.08 -17.73
C ILE A 303 2.87 -10.60 -16.54
N GLY A 304 3.94 -11.31 -16.20
CA GLY A 304 4.85 -10.95 -15.12
C GLY A 304 5.55 -9.60 -15.36
N ARG A 305 6.14 -9.03 -14.32
CA ARG A 305 6.92 -7.78 -14.38
C ARG A 305 7.98 -7.83 -15.48
N GLY A 306 7.98 -6.84 -16.37
CA GLY A 306 8.92 -6.73 -17.50
C GLY A 306 8.74 -7.79 -18.59
N GLN A 307 7.75 -8.66 -18.47
CA GLN A 307 7.45 -9.69 -19.47
C GLN A 307 6.47 -9.16 -20.52
N LYS A 308 6.32 -9.98 -21.58
CA LYS A 308 5.40 -9.69 -22.69
C LYS A 308 4.70 -10.96 -23.17
N ALA A 309 3.48 -10.78 -23.66
CA ALA A 309 2.72 -11.81 -24.36
C ALA A 309 2.49 -11.36 -25.81
N THR A 310 2.66 -12.26 -26.76
CA THR A 310 2.44 -11.97 -28.18
C THR A 310 1.32 -12.84 -28.71
N LEU A 311 0.31 -12.21 -29.28
CA LEU A 311 -0.83 -12.83 -29.92
C LEU A 311 -0.66 -12.73 -31.45
N SER A 312 -0.96 -13.81 -32.16
CA SER A 312 -0.88 -13.87 -33.62
C SER A 312 -2.26 -14.09 -34.24
N PHE A 313 -2.54 -13.39 -35.33
CA PHE A 313 -3.83 -13.43 -36.00
C PHE A 313 -3.63 -13.65 -37.51
N THR A 314 -4.41 -14.55 -38.07
CA THR A 314 -4.49 -14.74 -39.53
C THR A 314 -5.89 -14.34 -39.97
N THR A 315 -5.96 -13.57 -41.05
CA THR A 315 -7.21 -13.14 -41.68
C THR A 315 -7.28 -13.60 -43.11
N ARG A 316 -8.49 -13.62 -43.65
CA ARG A 316 -8.73 -13.85 -45.10
C ARG A 316 -9.48 -12.65 -45.67
N PRO A 317 -8.89 -11.89 -46.58
CA PRO A 317 -9.56 -10.80 -47.28
C PRO A 317 -10.61 -11.34 -48.25
N ARG A 318 -11.69 -10.59 -48.46
CA ARG A 318 -12.69 -10.86 -49.50
C ARG A 318 -12.26 -10.31 -50.85
N SER A 319 -11.36 -9.30 -50.91
CA SER A 319 -10.84 -8.66 -52.09
C SER A 319 -9.32 -8.58 -52.05
N ALA A 320 -8.68 -8.65 -53.22
CA ALA A 320 -7.25 -8.47 -53.39
C ALA A 320 -6.81 -7.00 -53.33
N LYS A 321 -7.73 -6.03 -53.44
CA LYS A 321 -7.44 -4.58 -53.49
C LYS A 321 -7.99 -3.87 -52.26
N GLY A 322 -7.37 -2.73 -51.89
CA GLY A 322 -7.77 -1.85 -50.78
C GLY A 322 -7.06 -2.13 -49.46
N THR A 323 -7.12 -1.16 -48.54
CA THR A 323 -6.52 -1.25 -47.20
C THR A 323 -7.32 -2.18 -46.33
N VAL A 324 -6.63 -3.11 -45.69
CA VAL A 324 -7.20 -4.12 -44.81
C VAL A 324 -6.49 -4.07 -43.44
N GLY A 325 -7.09 -4.60 -42.37
CA GLY A 325 -6.41 -4.61 -41.09
C GLY A 325 -7.23 -5.10 -39.93
N LEU A 326 -6.66 -4.92 -38.74
CA LEU A 326 -7.25 -5.25 -37.44
C LEU A 326 -7.16 -4.03 -36.50
N ARG A 327 -8.25 -3.75 -35.81
CA ARG A 327 -8.29 -2.80 -34.70
C ARG A 327 -8.41 -3.55 -33.41
N PHE A 328 -7.58 -3.22 -32.43
CA PHE A 328 -7.56 -3.87 -31.12
C PHE A 328 -7.85 -2.86 -30.00
N THR A 329 -8.41 -3.36 -28.92
CA THR A 329 -8.56 -2.68 -27.64
C THR A 329 -8.02 -3.59 -26.55
N VAL A 330 -7.12 -3.06 -25.71
CA VAL A 330 -6.51 -3.73 -24.56
C VAL A 330 -6.57 -2.73 -23.39
N GLY A 331 -7.47 -2.96 -22.44
CA GLY A 331 -7.78 -1.96 -21.41
C GLY A 331 -8.24 -0.63 -22.08
N SER A 332 -7.59 0.48 -21.78
CA SER A 332 -7.82 1.79 -22.41
C SER A 332 -7.06 2.00 -23.73
N VAL A 333 -6.10 1.13 -24.06
CA VAL A 333 -5.24 1.27 -25.23
C VAL A 333 -5.96 0.80 -26.49
N ARG A 334 -5.97 1.65 -27.52
CA ARG A 334 -6.49 1.32 -28.85
C ARG A 334 -5.34 1.26 -29.86
N LEU A 335 -5.32 0.20 -30.65
CA LEU A 335 -4.30 -0.04 -31.67
C LEU A 335 -4.98 -0.35 -33.02
N THR A 336 -4.50 0.27 -34.10
CA THR A 336 -4.93 -0.04 -35.47
C THR A 336 -3.74 -0.53 -36.28
N LEU A 337 -3.86 -1.72 -36.85
CA LEU A 337 -2.87 -2.31 -37.76
C LEU A 337 -3.43 -2.34 -39.17
N SER A 338 -2.71 -1.77 -40.12
CA SER A 338 -3.12 -1.66 -41.53
C SER A 338 -2.09 -2.30 -42.45
N ALA A 339 -2.55 -2.92 -43.54
CA ALA A 339 -1.74 -3.36 -44.66
C ALA A 339 -2.44 -3.00 -45.94
N SER A 340 -1.70 -2.46 -46.91
CA SER A 340 -2.14 -2.10 -48.26
C SER A 340 -1.76 -3.18 -49.28
#